data_cd62664072a6f9252579bb56e9a59114
#
_entry.id   cd62664072a6f9252579bb56e9a59114
#
_cell.length_a   1.000
_cell.length_b   1.000
_cell.length_c   1.000
_cell.angle_alpha   90.00
_cell.angle_beta   90.00
_cell.angle_gamma   90.00
#
_symmetry.space_group_name_H-M   'P 1'
#
loop_
_entity.id
_entity.type
_entity.pdbx_description
1 polymer ?
#
loop_
_entity_poly.entity_id
_entity_poly.type
_entity_poly.pdbx_seq_one_letter_code
_entity_poly.pdbx_strand_id
1 'polypeptide(L)'
;MFFPIRALLAGRVQPLSRGEGSAIAKQPLSGAVQIGLFGIIGDEQADQVHHGGRDKALHHYPFDHYARWQEGAPDTALLSAAGAFGENVSTTGLDEDTVCIGDRFRLGSALVEVSQARQPCWKQGDRLAWADLPKLMVQEGRSGWYYRVIEPGQAQAGDELVLKDRPFPDWTARRVFDLLVGGKHKEDRAALAFLSDMDVLFEGWRMRARQFLDG
;
A
#
# COMPACT_ATOMS: atom_id res chain seq x y z
N MET A 1 10.82 -10.66 -13.39
CA MET A 1 11.23 -9.44 -12.66
C MET A 1 11.11 -9.76 -11.18
N PHE A 2 12.11 -9.42 -10.38
CA PHE A 2 12.15 -9.70 -8.94
C PHE A 2 12.68 -8.48 -8.19
N PHE A 3 12.27 -8.34 -6.92
CA PHE A 3 12.60 -7.21 -6.05
C PHE A 3 12.96 -7.73 -4.67
N PRO A 4 14.09 -7.32 -4.08
CA PRO A 4 14.49 -7.79 -2.76
C PRO A 4 13.54 -7.27 -1.68
N ILE A 5 13.07 -8.17 -0.81
CA ILE A 5 12.25 -7.85 0.36
C ILE A 5 13.19 -7.34 1.45
N ARG A 6 13.16 -6.04 1.68
CA ARG A 6 13.98 -5.37 2.70
C ARG A 6 13.49 -5.66 4.10
N ALA A 7 12.16 -5.65 4.29
CA ALA A 7 11.54 -5.92 5.57
C ALA A 7 10.11 -6.45 5.40
N LEU A 8 9.73 -7.35 6.31
CA LEU A 8 8.35 -7.69 6.63
C LEU A 8 8.04 -7.16 8.03
N LEU A 9 6.88 -6.52 8.19
CA LEU A 9 6.57 -5.78 9.41
C LEU A 9 5.15 -6.09 9.88
N ALA A 10 4.98 -6.12 11.21
CA ALA A 10 3.67 -6.22 11.86
C ALA A 10 3.59 -5.26 13.04
N GLY A 11 2.37 -4.90 13.43
CA GLY A 11 2.12 -3.99 14.54
C GLY A 11 0.95 -4.43 15.41
N ARG A 12 0.98 -3.99 16.66
CA ARG A 12 -0.14 -4.07 17.57
C ARG A 12 -0.89 -2.74 17.63
N VAL A 13 -2.20 -2.81 17.91
CA VAL A 13 -2.99 -1.60 18.11
C VAL A 13 -2.49 -0.84 19.34
N GLN A 14 -2.15 0.42 19.13
CA GLN A 14 -1.73 1.38 20.14
C GLN A 14 -2.50 2.70 19.96
N PRO A 15 -2.72 3.48 21.02
CA PRO A 15 -3.35 4.78 20.88
C PRO A 15 -2.45 5.75 20.13
N LEU A 16 -3.03 6.53 19.22
CA LEU A 16 -2.40 7.70 18.59
C LEU A 16 -2.60 8.96 19.43
N SER A 17 -2.01 10.07 18.99
CA SER A 17 -2.08 11.36 19.71
C SER A 17 -3.51 11.82 20.02
N ARG A 18 -4.48 11.46 19.16
CA ARG A 18 -5.90 11.79 19.33
C ARG A 18 -6.70 10.75 20.11
N GLY A 19 -6.05 9.74 20.68
CA GLY A 19 -6.69 8.67 21.45
C GLY A 19 -7.27 7.53 20.62
N GLU A 20 -7.29 7.64 19.29
CA GLU A 20 -7.74 6.55 18.41
C GLU A 20 -6.72 5.43 18.33
N GLY A 21 -7.19 4.18 18.31
CA GLY A 21 -6.33 3.01 18.13
C GLY A 21 -5.78 2.92 16.71
N SER A 22 -4.52 2.51 16.58
CA SER A 22 -3.89 2.24 15.29
C SER A 22 -2.73 1.25 15.43
N ALA A 23 -2.60 0.34 14.47
CA ALA A 23 -1.45 -0.55 14.32
C ALA A 23 -0.42 -0.02 13.30
N ILE A 24 -0.39 1.31 13.08
CA ILE A 24 0.54 1.93 12.11
C ILE A 24 2.00 1.83 12.56
N ALA A 25 2.26 1.68 13.87
CA ALA A 25 3.60 1.56 14.44
C ALA A 25 4.18 0.15 14.26
N LYS A 26 4.30 -0.30 13.01
CA LYS A 26 4.79 -1.63 12.69
C LYS A 26 6.29 -1.76 12.95
N GLN A 27 6.70 -2.98 13.36
CA GLN A 27 8.08 -3.34 13.67
C GLN A 27 8.56 -4.45 12.73
N PRO A 28 9.84 -4.45 12.34
CA PRO A 28 10.40 -5.52 11.54
C PRO A 28 10.29 -6.87 12.26
N LEU A 29 9.93 -7.89 11.50
CA LEU A 29 9.84 -9.26 11.95
C LEU A 29 11.13 -10.03 11.59
N SER A 30 11.55 -10.93 12.44
CA SER A 30 12.70 -11.81 12.21
C SER A 30 12.25 -13.21 11.78
N GLY A 31 12.97 -13.80 10.81
CA GLY A 31 12.67 -15.14 10.31
C GLY A 31 11.41 -15.22 9.45
N ALA A 32 11.00 -16.45 9.15
CA ALA A 32 9.83 -16.71 8.33
C ALA A 32 8.53 -16.41 9.07
N VAL A 33 7.64 -15.65 8.43
CA VAL A 33 6.32 -15.28 8.97
C VAL A 33 5.22 -15.91 8.15
N GLN A 34 4.12 -16.27 8.80
CA GLN A 34 2.92 -16.79 8.15
C GLN A 34 2.09 -15.65 7.56
N ILE A 35 1.67 -15.81 6.31
CA ILE A 35 0.79 -14.90 5.58
C ILE A 35 -0.53 -15.62 5.35
N GLY A 36 -1.59 -15.16 6.01
CA GLY A 36 -2.96 -15.64 5.81
C GLY A 36 -3.74 -14.74 4.86
N LEU A 37 -5.02 -15.07 4.63
CA LEU A 37 -5.90 -14.31 3.71
C LEU A 37 -6.15 -12.85 4.13
N PHE A 38 -5.90 -12.51 5.40
CA PHE A 38 -6.09 -11.17 5.95
C PHE A 38 -4.77 -10.47 6.29
N GLY A 39 -3.62 -11.01 5.87
CA GLY A 39 -2.30 -10.44 6.07
C GLY A 39 -1.37 -11.31 6.93
N ILE A 40 -0.32 -10.71 7.46
CA ILE A 40 0.65 -11.39 8.34
C ILE A 40 -0.05 -11.81 9.63
N ILE A 41 0.11 -13.08 10.01
CA ILE A 41 -0.45 -13.59 11.26
C ILE A 41 0.20 -12.87 12.45
N GLY A 42 -0.63 -12.26 13.29
CA GLY A 42 -0.18 -11.46 14.44
C GLY A 42 -0.07 -9.96 14.18
N ASP A 43 -0.26 -9.53 12.91
CA ASP A 43 -0.49 -8.12 12.60
C ASP A 43 -1.92 -7.72 12.97
N GLU A 44 -2.09 -6.57 13.60
CA GLU A 44 -3.40 -6.07 14.01
C GLU A 44 -3.87 -4.93 13.10
N GLN A 45 -5.20 -4.77 13.01
CA GLN A 45 -5.87 -3.71 12.26
C GLN A 45 -6.97 -3.13 13.13
N ALA A 46 -6.77 -1.88 13.61
CA ALA A 46 -7.73 -1.22 14.51
C ALA A 46 -9.04 -0.85 13.81
N ASP A 47 -9.00 -0.59 12.51
CA ASP A 47 -10.15 -0.21 11.70
C ASP A 47 -10.29 -1.20 10.54
N GLN A 48 -11.16 -2.17 10.71
CA GLN A 48 -11.39 -3.21 9.71
C GLN A 48 -12.29 -2.74 8.55
N VAL A 49 -12.99 -1.62 8.71
CA VAL A 49 -13.87 -1.08 7.67
C VAL A 49 -13.07 -0.29 6.63
N HIS A 50 -12.19 0.61 7.08
CA HIS A 50 -11.45 1.49 6.18
C HIS A 50 -10.00 1.02 5.90
N HIS A 51 -9.38 0.31 6.86
CA HIS A 51 -7.98 -0.08 6.80
C HIS A 51 -7.73 -1.59 6.83
N GLY A 52 -8.79 -2.39 6.78
CA GLY A 52 -8.73 -3.85 6.83
C GLY A 52 -9.49 -4.53 5.71
N GLY A 53 -9.66 -5.85 5.87
CA GLY A 53 -10.32 -6.71 4.90
C GLY A 53 -9.36 -7.35 3.89
N ARG A 54 -9.90 -8.27 3.08
CA ARG A 54 -9.11 -9.08 2.15
C ARG A 54 -8.34 -8.26 1.12
N ASP A 55 -8.92 -7.16 0.64
CA ASP A 55 -8.30 -6.29 -0.37
C ASP A 55 -7.22 -5.37 0.19
N LYS A 56 -7.07 -5.32 1.51
CA LYS A 56 -6.04 -4.55 2.23
C LYS A 56 -5.25 -5.43 3.18
N ALA A 57 -5.04 -6.71 2.79
CA ALA A 57 -4.37 -7.70 3.61
C ALA A 57 -2.92 -7.32 3.93
N LEU A 58 -2.19 -6.76 2.95
CA LEU A 58 -0.82 -6.30 3.13
C LEU A 58 -0.65 -4.91 2.51
N HIS A 59 -0.11 -3.97 3.27
CA HIS A 59 0.34 -2.67 2.77
C HIS A 59 1.80 -2.77 2.33
N HIS A 60 2.10 -2.39 1.09
CA HIS A 60 3.45 -2.25 0.56
C HIS A 60 3.83 -0.78 0.47
N TYR A 61 5.06 -0.45 0.89
CA TYR A 61 5.63 0.87 0.73
C TYR A 61 7.09 0.79 0.26
N PRO A 62 7.43 1.42 -0.90
CA PRO A 62 8.80 1.41 -1.43
C PRO A 62 9.78 2.09 -0.48
N PHE A 63 10.89 1.42 -0.15
CA PHE A 63 11.91 2.05 0.68
C PHE A 63 12.63 3.18 -0.05
N ASP A 64 12.63 3.16 -1.39
CA ASP A 64 13.21 4.21 -2.23
C ASP A 64 12.59 5.60 -1.98
N HIS A 65 11.34 5.67 -1.51
CA HIS A 65 10.68 6.93 -1.17
C HIS A 65 11.18 7.57 0.13
N TYR A 66 11.83 6.79 1.00
CA TYR A 66 12.25 7.28 2.31
C TYR A 66 13.24 8.44 2.23
N ALA A 67 14.22 8.37 1.31
CA ALA A 67 15.19 9.43 1.09
C ALA A 67 14.51 10.76 0.72
N ARG A 68 13.46 10.70 -0.12
CA ARG A 68 12.70 11.90 -0.51
C ARG A 68 11.97 12.53 0.68
N TRP A 69 11.40 11.70 1.58
CA TRP A 69 10.71 12.21 2.76
C TRP A 69 11.67 12.75 3.81
N GLN A 70 12.89 12.22 3.92
CA GLN A 70 13.92 12.73 4.83
C GLN A 70 14.29 14.18 4.53
N GLU A 71 14.22 14.63 3.28
CA GLU A 71 14.55 16.00 2.89
C GLU A 71 13.62 17.05 3.49
N GLY A 72 12.36 16.71 3.77
CA GLY A 72 11.34 17.65 4.27
C GLY A 72 10.78 17.31 5.65
N ALA A 73 11.18 16.19 6.26
CA ALA A 73 10.62 15.74 7.53
C ALA A 73 11.07 16.60 8.70
N PRO A 74 10.16 16.95 9.64
CA PRO A 74 10.53 17.63 10.89
C PRO A 74 11.46 16.79 11.76
N ASP A 75 11.29 15.46 11.75
CA ASP A 75 12.14 14.47 12.41
C ASP A 75 12.36 13.29 11.45
N THR A 76 13.61 12.91 11.27
CA THR A 76 14.02 11.83 10.36
C THR A 76 14.24 10.49 11.06
N ALA A 77 14.13 10.40 12.37
CA ALA A 77 14.44 9.18 13.13
C ALA A 77 13.64 7.96 12.65
N LEU A 78 12.32 8.11 12.46
CA LEU A 78 11.45 7.04 11.94
C LEU A 78 11.72 6.71 10.46
N LEU A 79 12.30 7.64 9.71
CA LEU A 79 12.61 7.46 8.28
C LEU A 79 13.97 6.78 8.04
N SER A 80 14.70 6.41 9.09
CA SER A 80 15.97 5.70 8.96
C SER A 80 15.81 4.21 8.64
N ALA A 81 14.62 3.64 8.89
CA ALA A 81 14.30 2.23 8.67
C ALA A 81 12.87 2.06 8.17
N ALA A 82 12.55 0.91 7.57
CA ALA A 82 11.19 0.56 7.16
C ALA A 82 10.22 0.55 8.35
N GLY A 83 8.92 0.83 8.10
CA GLY A 83 7.85 0.84 9.10
C GLY A 83 7.30 2.23 9.43
N ALA A 84 7.85 3.30 8.84
CA ALA A 84 7.41 4.68 9.10
C ALA A 84 5.98 4.94 8.60
N PHE A 85 5.57 4.32 7.48
CA PHE A 85 4.28 4.55 6.83
C PHE A 85 3.21 3.49 7.18
N GLY A 86 3.54 2.55 8.09
CA GLY A 86 2.65 1.46 8.50
C GLY A 86 2.55 0.33 7.48
N GLU A 87 3.57 0.15 6.68
CA GLU A 87 3.68 -0.93 5.71
C GLU A 87 3.97 -2.28 6.37
N ASN A 88 3.46 -3.35 5.72
CA ASN A 88 3.78 -4.74 6.04
C ASN A 88 4.95 -5.26 5.21
N VAL A 89 5.11 -4.73 3.99
CA VAL A 89 6.14 -5.12 3.02
C VAL A 89 6.90 -3.89 2.57
N SER A 90 8.23 -3.96 2.64
CA SER A 90 9.10 -2.91 2.10
C SER A 90 10.13 -3.54 1.17
N THR A 91 10.24 -3.00 -0.05
CA THR A 91 11.20 -3.42 -1.08
C THR A 91 11.96 -2.22 -1.61
N THR A 92 12.92 -2.49 -2.51
CA THR A 92 13.59 -1.48 -3.33
C THR A 92 13.41 -1.80 -4.81
N GLY A 93 13.41 -0.76 -5.66
CA GLY A 93 13.34 -0.89 -7.11
C GLY A 93 11.95 -1.17 -7.69
N LEU A 94 10.89 -1.12 -6.87
CA LEU A 94 9.49 -1.22 -7.29
C LEU A 94 8.71 -0.06 -6.68
N ASP A 95 8.01 0.70 -7.50
CA ASP A 95 7.23 1.86 -7.10
C ASP A 95 5.85 1.91 -7.78
N GLU A 96 5.08 2.97 -7.51
CA GLU A 96 3.73 3.17 -8.02
C GLU A 96 3.69 3.39 -9.54
N ASP A 97 4.80 3.87 -10.14
CA ASP A 97 4.91 4.08 -11.60
C ASP A 97 5.16 2.77 -12.35
N THR A 98 5.64 1.73 -11.66
CA THR A 98 6.03 0.45 -12.25
C THR A 98 5.13 -0.72 -11.85
N VAL A 99 4.50 -0.71 -10.66
CA VAL A 99 3.54 -1.74 -10.26
C VAL A 99 2.17 -1.46 -10.89
N CYS A 100 1.47 -2.52 -11.36
CA CYS A 100 0.15 -2.39 -11.97
C CYS A 100 -0.94 -3.03 -11.11
N ILE A 101 -2.16 -2.50 -11.20
CA ILE A 101 -3.35 -3.13 -10.60
C ILE A 101 -3.54 -4.53 -11.19
N GLY A 102 -3.77 -5.52 -10.34
CA GLY A 102 -3.87 -6.92 -10.74
C GLY A 102 -2.54 -7.64 -10.91
N ASP A 103 -1.38 -6.96 -10.77
CA ASP A 103 -0.09 -7.66 -10.74
C ASP A 103 -0.09 -8.72 -9.65
N ARG A 104 0.34 -9.94 -10.01
CA ARG A 104 0.49 -11.04 -9.08
C ARG A 104 1.96 -11.31 -8.79
N PHE A 105 2.28 -11.36 -7.51
CA PHE A 105 3.63 -11.62 -7.04
C PHE A 105 3.70 -12.86 -6.16
N ARG A 106 4.79 -13.63 -6.28
CA ARG A 106 5.23 -14.54 -5.21
C ARG A 106 5.96 -13.75 -4.14
N LEU A 107 5.45 -13.83 -2.93
CA LEU A 107 6.00 -13.28 -1.70
C LEU A 107 6.41 -14.48 -0.82
N GLY A 108 7.66 -14.94 -0.98
CA GLY A 108 8.06 -16.24 -0.47
C GLY A 108 7.23 -17.37 -1.12
N SER A 109 6.47 -18.15 -0.32
CA SER A 109 5.53 -19.15 -0.83
C SER A 109 4.10 -18.63 -1.02
N ALA A 110 3.75 -17.45 -0.50
CA ALA A 110 2.44 -16.84 -0.70
C ALA A 110 2.28 -16.28 -2.12
N LEU A 111 1.05 -16.24 -2.65
CA LEU A 111 0.68 -15.51 -3.86
C LEU A 111 -0.18 -14.31 -3.47
N VAL A 112 0.26 -13.12 -3.86
CA VAL A 112 -0.44 -11.86 -3.58
C VAL A 112 -0.77 -11.12 -4.87
N GLU A 113 -1.86 -10.35 -4.87
CA GLU A 113 -2.33 -9.58 -6.02
C GLU A 113 -2.55 -8.11 -5.63
N VAL A 114 -2.09 -7.18 -6.46
CA VAL A 114 -2.29 -5.74 -6.26
C VAL A 114 -3.76 -5.40 -6.43
N SER A 115 -4.40 -4.97 -5.35
CA SER A 115 -5.84 -4.69 -5.30
C SER A 115 -6.19 -3.22 -5.51
N GLN A 116 -5.33 -2.31 -5.05
CA GLN A 116 -5.51 -0.86 -5.14
C GLN A 116 -4.23 -0.12 -4.76
N ALA A 117 -4.05 1.12 -5.21
CA ALA A 117 -3.09 2.03 -4.58
C ALA A 117 -3.62 2.46 -3.20
N ARG A 118 -2.73 2.94 -2.33
CA ARG A 118 -3.12 3.38 -0.99
C ARG A 118 -3.53 4.85 -0.97
N GLN A 119 -4.69 5.16 -0.42
CA GLN A 119 -5.05 6.55 -0.13
C GLN A 119 -4.41 6.98 1.21
N PRO A 120 -3.56 8.04 1.24
CA PRO A 120 -2.98 8.55 2.47
C PRO A 120 -4.05 9.03 3.46
N CYS A 121 -3.78 8.89 4.75
CA CYS A 121 -4.65 9.37 5.81
C CYS A 121 -3.87 10.12 6.88
N TRP A 122 -4.58 10.82 7.77
CA TRP A 122 -3.99 11.63 8.83
C TRP A 122 -3.05 10.85 9.79
N LYS A 123 -3.25 9.53 9.92
CA LYS A 123 -2.46 8.68 10.84
C LYS A 123 -0.96 8.67 10.50
N GLN A 124 -0.61 8.84 9.22
CA GLN A 124 0.81 8.96 8.82
C GLN A 124 1.40 10.31 9.24
N GLY A 125 0.63 11.37 9.08
CA GLY A 125 1.02 12.70 9.55
C GLY A 125 1.18 12.73 11.06
N ASP A 126 0.29 12.08 11.81
CA ASP A 126 0.36 11.95 13.26
C ASP A 126 1.63 11.20 13.70
N ARG A 127 1.88 10.02 13.09
CA ARG A 127 3.05 9.19 13.41
C ARG A 127 4.39 9.88 13.16
N LEU A 128 4.49 10.67 12.09
CA LEU A 128 5.72 11.37 11.69
C LEU A 128 5.77 12.81 12.18
N ALA A 129 4.85 13.23 13.05
CA ALA A 129 4.71 14.61 13.53
C ALA A 129 4.71 15.64 12.37
N TRP A 130 4.13 15.25 11.22
CA TRP A 130 4.13 16.03 9.99
C TRP A 130 2.72 16.12 9.40
N ALA A 131 1.98 17.17 9.83
CA ALA A 131 0.55 17.32 9.50
C ALA A 131 0.27 17.37 7.99
N ASP A 132 1.17 17.98 7.20
CA ASP A 132 1.01 18.12 5.75
C ASP A 132 1.41 16.87 4.94
N LEU A 133 2.04 15.87 5.58
CA LEU A 133 2.54 14.69 4.90
C LEU A 133 1.48 13.98 4.03
N PRO A 134 0.25 13.72 4.51
CA PRO A 134 -0.77 13.07 3.66
C PRO A 134 -1.07 13.84 2.38
N LYS A 135 -1.09 15.17 2.44
CA LYS A 135 -1.28 16.04 1.27
C LYS A 135 -0.09 15.94 0.30
N LEU A 136 1.13 15.97 0.82
CA LEU A 136 2.34 15.82 0.02
C LEU A 136 2.40 14.44 -0.65
N MET A 137 2.03 13.37 0.07
CA MET A 137 1.95 12.02 -0.50
C MET A 137 0.95 11.95 -1.67
N VAL A 138 -0.20 12.64 -1.57
CA VAL A 138 -1.16 12.74 -2.67
C VAL A 138 -0.57 13.51 -3.85
N GLN A 139 0.06 14.65 -3.60
CA GLN A 139 0.65 15.49 -4.65
C GLN A 139 1.78 14.78 -5.41
N GLU A 140 2.61 14.02 -4.70
CA GLU A 140 3.73 13.30 -5.30
C GLU A 140 3.32 11.90 -5.82
N GLY A 141 2.13 11.40 -5.44
CA GLY A 141 1.66 10.06 -5.79
C GLY A 141 2.50 8.93 -5.19
N ARG A 142 3.18 9.19 -4.06
CA ARG A 142 4.05 8.25 -3.34
C ARG A 142 3.36 7.77 -2.08
N SER A 143 2.45 6.83 -2.23
CA SER A 143 1.59 6.38 -1.13
C SER A 143 1.60 4.88 -0.86
N GLY A 144 2.27 4.11 -1.73
CA GLY A 144 2.26 2.66 -1.69
C GLY A 144 0.96 2.08 -2.23
N TRP A 145 0.79 0.78 -2.03
CA TRP A 145 -0.39 0.03 -2.48
C TRP A 145 -0.73 -1.09 -1.52
N TYR A 146 -1.89 -1.72 -1.76
CA TYR A 146 -2.33 -2.89 -1.03
C TYR A 146 -2.32 -4.14 -1.89
N TYR A 147 -2.10 -5.27 -1.23
CA TYR A 147 -2.33 -6.60 -1.79
C TYR A 147 -3.52 -7.28 -1.12
N ARG A 148 -4.24 -8.08 -1.91
CA ARG A 148 -4.98 -9.22 -1.39
C ARG A 148 -4.11 -10.47 -1.47
N VAL A 149 -4.33 -11.40 -0.55
CA VAL A 149 -3.66 -12.69 -0.56
C VAL A 149 -4.53 -13.68 -1.33
N ILE A 150 -3.98 -14.24 -2.42
CA ILE A 150 -4.64 -15.25 -3.25
C ILE A 150 -4.37 -16.64 -2.69
N GLU A 151 -3.09 -16.94 -2.39
CA GLU A 151 -2.66 -18.17 -1.76
C GLU A 151 -1.88 -17.85 -0.49
N PRO A 152 -2.34 -18.31 0.69
CA PRO A 152 -1.56 -18.19 1.91
C PRO A 152 -0.21 -18.90 1.82
N GLY A 153 0.76 -18.44 2.61
CA GLY A 153 2.10 -19.02 2.60
C GLY A 153 3.00 -18.43 3.68
N GLN A 154 4.30 -18.45 3.44
CA GLN A 154 5.32 -17.90 4.33
C GLN A 154 6.29 -17.04 3.53
N ALA A 155 6.84 -16.03 4.17
CA ALA A 155 7.92 -15.21 3.63
C ALA A 155 8.82 -14.69 4.75
N GLN A 156 10.02 -14.25 4.42
CA GLN A 156 10.96 -13.59 5.33
C GLN A 156 11.67 -12.42 4.66
N ALA A 157 12.23 -11.52 5.46
CA ALA A 157 13.13 -10.50 4.96
C ALA A 157 14.34 -11.18 4.30
N GLY A 158 14.76 -10.65 3.14
CA GLY A 158 15.81 -11.25 2.31
C GLY A 158 15.28 -12.18 1.20
N ASP A 159 14.02 -12.62 1.25
CA ASP A 159 13.38 -13.26 0.11
C ASP A 159 13.19 -12.27 -1.05
N GLU A 160 12.83 -12.80 -2.22
CA GLU A 160 12.49 -12.01 -3.39
C GLU A 160 10.97 -11.92 -3.57
N LEU A 161 10.47 -10.71 -3.88
CA LEU A 161 9.14 -10.50 -4.40
C LEU A 161 9.21 -10.69 -5.93
N VAL A 162 8.59 -11.75 -6.46
CA VAL A 162 8.74 -12.17 -7.87
C VAL A 162 7.45 -11.95 -8.63
N LEU A 163 7.46 -11.08 -9.65
CA LEU A 163 6.31 -10.87 -10.55
C LEU A 163 6.03 -12.16 -11.33
N LYS A 164 4.80 -12.66 -11.25
CA LYS A 164 4.31 -13.89 -11.89
C LYS A 164 3.35 -13.60 -13.04
N ASP A 165 2.50 -12.56 -12.90
CA ASP A 165 1.48 -12.24 -13.89
C ASP A 165 1.22 -10.72 -13.87
N ARG A 166 0.93 -10.14 -15.05
CA ARG A 166 0.59 -8.73 -15.24
C ARG A 166 -0.54 -8.59 -16.26
N PRO A 167 -1.80 -8.73 -15.81
CA PRO A 167 -2.95 -8.70 -16.73
C PRO A 167 -3.25 -7.30 -17.29
N PHE A 168 -2.86 -6.24 -16.60
CA PHE A 168 -3.20 -4.85 -16.96
C PHE A 168 -1.96 -3.95 -17.01
N PRO A 169 -1.04 -4.11 -17.98
CA PRO A 169 0.26 -3.42 -18.01
C PRO A 169 0.15 -1.89 -18.11
N ASP A 170 -0.95 -1.36 -18.65
CA ASP A 170 -1.19 0.08 -18.80
C ASP A 170 -1.80 0.72 -17.55
N TRP A 171 -2.14 -0.05 -16.52
CA TRP A 171 -2.85 0.41 -15.33
C TRP A 171 -1.96 0.41 -14.10
N THR A 172 -0.91 1.26 -14.13
CA THR A 172 -0.02 1.42 -12.97
C THR A 172 -0.79 1.93 -11.76
N ALA A 173 -0.32 1.59 -10.57
CA ALA A 173 -0.89 2.09 -9.32
C ALA A 173 -0.92 3.63 -9.31
N ARG A 174 0.10 4.27 -9.89
CA ARG A 174 0.19 5.72 -10.05
C ARG A 174 -0.93 6.26 -10.92
N ARG A 175 -1.13 5.71 -12.11
CA ARG A 175 -2.20 6.16 -13.02
C ARG A 175 -3.58 6.07 -12.38
N VAL A 176 -3.88 4.94 -11.74
CA VAL A 176 -5.16 4.72 -11.06
C VAL A 176 -5.32 5.67 -9.87
N PHE A 177 -4.25 5.88 -9.10
CA PHE A 177 -4.23 6.84 -7.99
C PHE A 177 -4.50 8.27 -8.46
N ASP A 178 -3.83 8.72 -9.50
CA ASP A 178 -3.99 10.07 -10.06
C ASP A 178 -5.44 10.34 -10.50
N LEU A 179 -6.08 9.36 -11.15
CA LEU A 179 -7.47 9.46 -11.57
C LEU A 179 -8.44 9.48 -10.38
N LEU A 180 -8.25 8.60 -9.40
CA LEU A 180 -9.25 8.42 -8.34
C LEU A 180 -8.97 9.22 -7.07
N VAL A 181 -7.74 9.64 -6.80
CA VAL A 181 -7.33 10.36 -5.58
C VAL A 181 -6.62 11.67 -5.90
N GLY A 182 -5.76 11.67 -6.94
CA GLY A 182 -4.93 12.81 -7.34
C GLY A 182 -5.68 13.96 -8.04
N GLY A 183 -7.01 13.83 -8.22
CA GLY A 183 -7.85 14.91 -8.77
C GLY A 183 -7.93 14.94 -10.31
N LYS A 184 -7.33 13.97 -11.02
CA LYS A 184 -7.32 13.92 -12.50
C LYS A 184 -8.53 13.20 -13.10
N HIS A 185 -9.59 12.94 -12.35
CA HIS A 185 -10.77 12.20 -12.82
C HIS A 185 -11.48 12.85 -14.02
N LYS A 186 -11.32 14.17 -14.24
CA LYS A 186 -11.91 14.88 -15.37
C LYS A 186 -11.12 14.72 -16.67
N GLU A 187 -9.87 14.24 -16.60
CA GLU A 187 -8.97 14.21 -17.75
C GLU A 187 -9.24 13.00 -18.66
N ASP A 188 -9.77 11.89 -18.15
CA ASP A 188 -9.95 10.65 -18.91
C ASP A 188 -11.22 9.90 -18.46
N ARG A 189 -12.37 10.26 -19.06
CA ARG A 189 -13.66 9.63 -18.79
C ARG A 189 -13.70 8.15 -19.23
N ALA A 190 -12.97 7.81 -20.30
CA ALA A 190 -12.89 6.44 -20.79
C ALA A 190 -12.12 5.54 -19.80
N ALA A 191 -11.04 6.07 -19.19
CA ALA A 191 -10.32 5.40 -18.13
C ALA A 191 -11.22 5.14 -16.90
N LEU A 192 -12.05 6.11 -16.50
CA LEU A 192 -12.99 5.90 -15.39
C LEU A 192 -14.01 4.80 -15.68
N ALA A 193 -14.54 4.75 -16.91
CA ALA A 193 -15.45 3.68 -17.33
C ALA A 193 -14.76 2.31 -17.24
N PHE A 194 -13.52 2.20 -17.73
CA PHE A 194 -12.75 0.96 -17.62
C PHE A 194 -12.51 0.56 -16.16
N LEU A 195 -12.09 1.50 -15.29
CA LEU A 195 -11.85 1.24 -13.88
C LEU A 195 -13.13 0.83 -13.12
N SER A 196 -14.30 1.34 -13.53
CA SER A 196 -15.58 0.99 -12.91
C SER A 196 -15.95 -0.49 -13.07
N ASP A 197 -15.42 -1.14 -14.11
CA ASP A 197 -15.69 -2.53 -14.48
C ASP A 197 -14.48 -3.46 -14.26
N MET A 198 -13.34 -2.93 -13.77
CA MET A 198 -12.11 -3.71 -13.52
C MET A 198 -12.27 -4.59 -12.28
N ASP A 199 -12.61 -5.85 -12.43
CA ASP A 199 -12.92 -6.78 -11.33
C ASP A 199 -11.79 -6.98 -10.31
N VAL A 200 -10.53 -6.89 -10.76
CA VAL A 200 -9.37 -6.99 -9.86
C VAL A 200 -9.16 -5.74 -9.01
N LEU A 201 -9.73 -4.59 -9.38
CA LEU A 201 -9.65 -3.37 -8.59
C LEU A 201 -10.61 -3.47 -7.39
N PHE A 202 -10.15 -3.02 -6.21
CA PHE A 202 -10.97 -2.94 -5.00
C PHE A 202 -12.32 -2.27 -5.27
N GLU A 203 -13.39 -2.88 -4.80
CA GLU A 203 -14.76 -2.42 -5.10
C GLU A 203 -15.02 -0.96 -4.74
N GLY A 204 -14.51 -0.50 -3.59
CA GLY A 204 -14.66 0.91 -3.20
C GLY A 204 -14.05 1.89 -4.20
N TRP A 205 -13.00 1.49 -4.91
CA TRP A 205 -12.40 2.31 -5.98
C TRP A 205 -13.18 2.21 -7.30
N ARG A 206 -13.77 1.05 -7.62
CA ARG A 206 -14.71 0.91 -8.75
C ARG A 206 -15.94 1.79 -8.55
N MET A 207 -16.52 1.78 -7.33
CA MET A 207 -17.65 2.63 -6.97
C MET A 207 -17.30 4.13 -7.09
N ARG A 208 -16.10 4.52 -6.67
CA ARG A 208 -15.61 5.90 -6.81
C ARG A 208 -15.48 6.32 -8.29
N ALA A 209 -14.99 5.42 -9.14
CA ALA A 209 -14.93 5.66 -10.59
C ALA A 209 -16.36 5.89 -11.16
N ARG A 210 -17.34 5.08 -10.76
CA ARG A 210 -18.76 5.28 -11.15
C ARG A 210 -19.29 6.63 -10.69
N GLN A 211 -19.06 7.01 -9.44
CA GLN A 211 -19.47 8.32 -8.92
C GLN A 211 -18.91 9.48 -9.74
N PHE A 212 -17.66 9.39 -10.20
CA PHE A 212 -17.05 10.41 -11.07
C PHE A 212 -17.61 10.39 -12.50
N LEU A 213 -18.19 9.28 -12.96
CA LEU A 213 -18.87 9.20 -14.26
C LEU A 213 -20.27 9.83 -14.21
N ASP A 214 -20.94 9.72 -13.06
CA ASP A 214 -22.34 10.18 -12.89
C ASP A 214 -22.42 11.69 -12.54
N GLY A 215 -21.35 12.30 -12.07
CA GLY A 215 -21.26 13.72 -11.71
C GLY A 215 -20.47 14.55 -12.66
#